data_72f12a2bcf2d5733b87920a9e00519ae
#
_entry.id   72f12a2bcf2d5733b87920a9e00519ae
#
_cell.length_a   1.000
_cell.length_b   1.000
_cell.length_c   1.000
_cell.angle_alpha   90.00
_cell.angle_beta   90.00
_cell.angle_gamma   90.00
#
_symmetry.space_group_name_H-M   'P 1'
#
loop_
_entity.id
_entity.type
_entity.pdbx_description
1 polymer ?
#
loop_
_entity_poly.entity_id
_entity_poly.type
_entity_poly.pdbx_seq_one_letter_code
_entity_poly.pdbx_strand_id
1 'polypeptide(L)'
;PSADIMALPPVDPIEYDAGLPKGKIPPYLMGILISEGNLTTSGINISNPELDVIEKAGAAADKVGLALRLRESNQMMTYGVVQKDDVPGRSWLPEYIRELHLDCKSTEKHIPDIYMFAPVEDRIELLHGLFDGDGWITKTGNAVYSTSSKRLAHDVADLARSLGIKVSVSLPHTPFYVKDGKRIYGEDHYRIHMGRGMAIRPFSSVKHCEKWEKANEGAKYTKQRRVLQSVEYIGQVECKCIYLDHPRHLYITDNFIPTHNTFIKN
;
A
#
# COMPACT_ATOMS: atom_id res chain seq x y z
N PRO A 1 -6.47 -18.47 36.70
CA PRO A 1 -7.41 -17.70 35.95
C PRO A 1 -6.67 -17.20 34.73
N SER A 2 -7.04 -17.67 33.51
CA SER A 2 -6.53 -17.12 32.26
C SER A 2 -6.98 -15.66 32.25
N ALA A 3 -6.01 -14.74 32.21
CA ALA A 3 -6.32 -13.34 31.97
C ALA A 3 -7.11 -13.27 30.65
N ASP A 4 -8.33 -12.76 30.73
CA ASP A 4 -9.13 -12.54 29.52
C ASP A 4 -8.36 -11.60 28.62
N ILE A 5 -7.83 -12.15 27.53
CA ILE A 5 -7.07 -11.37 26.55
C ILE A 5 -8.07 -10.45 25.87
N MET A 6 -8.06 -9.18 26.25
CA MET A 6 -8.90 -8.16 25.61
C MET A 6 -8.41 -7.96 24.18
N ALA A 7 -9.23 -8.34 23.22
CA ALA A 7 -8.92 -8.24 21.81
C ALA A 7 -9.82 -7.17 21.14
N LEU A 8 -9.19 -6.26 20.42
CA LEU A 8 -9.90 -5.26 19.62
C LEU A 8 -10.46 -5.90 18.35
N PRO A 9 -11.71 -5.58 17.97
CA PRO A 9 -12.28 -6.09 16.72
C PRO A 9 -11.48 -5.57 15.51
N PRO A 10 -11.47 -6.34 14.39
CA PRO A 10 -10.98 -5.80 13.12
C PRO A 10 -11.92 -4.67 12.66
N VAL A 11 -11.37 -3.74 11.92
CA VAL A 11 -12.14 -2.69 11.24
C VAL A 11 -12.59 -3.25 9.89
N ASP A 12 -13.85 -3.06 9.53
CA ASP A 12 -14.29 -3.27 8.15
C ASP A 12 -13.67 -2.20 7.23
N PRO A 13 -13.57 -2.43 5.91
CA PRO A 13 -13.10 -1.41 4.99
C PRO A 13 -13.84 -0.08 5.20
N ILE A 14 -13.08 1.01 5.32
CA ILE A 14 -13.62 2.33 5.59
C ILE A 14 -14.10 2.96 4.30
N GLU A 15 -15.35 3.42 4.25
CA GLU A 15 -15.82 4.28 3.17
C GLU A 15 -15.44 5.72 3.48
N TYR A 16 -14.75 6.35 2.53
CA TYR A 16 -14.42 7.77 2.62
C TYR A 16 -15.38 8.58 1.75
N ASP A 17 -16.02 9.57 2.36
CA ASP A 17 -16.77 10.61 1.65
C ASP A 17 -15.89 11.90 1.62
N ALA A 18 -14.74 11.77 1.00
CA ALA A 18 -13.76 12.86 0.99
C ALA A 18 -14.08 13.95 -0.05
N GLY A 19 -15.06 13.72 -0.92
CA GLY A 19 -15.40 14.65 -2.01
C GLY A 19 -14.23 14.93 -2.99
N LEU A 20 -13.20 14.11 -2.95
CA LEU A 20 -12.03 14.25 -3.82
C LEU A 20 -12.36 13.82 -5.25
N PRO A 21 -11.81 14.51 -6.26
CA PRO A 21 -11.96 14.09 -7.64
C PRO A 21 -11.29 12.72 -7.85
N LYS A 22 -11.79 11.97 -8.83
CA LYS A 22 -11.14 10.69 -9.20
C LYS A 22 -9.76 10.95 -9.80
N GLY A 23 -8.76 10.13 -9.43
CA GLY A 23 -7.42 10.19 -10.02
C GLY A 23 -7.44 9.91 -11.53
N LYS A 24 -6.64 10.66 -12.30
CA LYS A 24 -6.56 10.50 -13.78
C LYS A 24 -5.92 9.16 -14.19
N ILE A 25 -4.99 8.65 -13.39
CA ILE A 25 -4.34 7.34 -13.62
C ILE A 25 -5.16 6.26 -12.92
N PRO A 26 -5.50 5.13 -13.58
CA PRO A 26 -6.17 4.02 -12.91
C PRO A 26 -5.37 3.53 -11.70
N PRO A 27 -6.03 3.20 -10.57
CA PRO A 27 -5.37 2.92 -9.30
C PRO A 27 -4.31 1.80 -9.37
N TYR A 28 -4.56 0.72 -10.09
CA TYR A 28 -3.58 -0.35 -10.29
C TYR A 28 -2.30 0.16 -10.95
N LEU A 29 -2.44 0.91 -12.04
CA LEU A 29 -1.30 1.50 -12.76
C LEU A 29 -0.56 2.49 -11.86
N MET A 30 -1.27 3.29 -11.05
CA MET A 30 -0.64 4.20 -10.09
C MET A 30 0.18 3.41 -9.05
N GLY A 31 -0.33 2.30 -8.55
CA GLY A 31 0.40 1.41 -7.64
C GLY A 31 1.70 0.88 -8.25
N ILE A 32 1.66 0.42 -9.50
CA ILE A 32 2.86 -0.04 -10.25
C ILE A 32 3.83 1.13 -10.48
N LEU A 33 3.35 2.33 -10.81
CA LEU A 33 4.19 3.50 -11.00
C LEU A 33 4.89 3.93 -9.70
N ILE A 34 4.21 3.83 -8.56
CA ILE A 34 4.80 4.15 -7.25
C ILE A 34 5.84 3.10 -6.87
N SER A 35 5.58 1.80 -7.05
CA SER A 35 6.52 0.74 -6.71
C SER A 35 7.69 0.68 -7.70
N GLU A 36 7.46 0.30 -8.93
CA GLU A 36 8.44 -0.03 -9.97
C GLU A 36 8.84 1.14 -10.86
N GLY A 37 8.14 2.28 -10.75
CA GLY A 37 8.29 3.38 -11.69
C GLY A 37 9.55 4.20 -11.46
N ASN A 38 10.31 4.45 -12.55
CA ASN A 38 11.15 5.63 -12.63
C ASN A 38 10.30 6.79 -13.15
N LEU A 39 10.03 7.76 -12.28
CA LEU A 39 9.14 8.88 -12.54
C LEU A 39 9.89 10.20 -12.79
N THR A 40 11.22 10.14 -12.77
CA THR A 40 12.08 11.32 -12.95
C THR A 40 12.49 11.51 -14.43
N THR A 41 12.53 12.71 -14.86
CA THR A 41 13.20 13.41 -15.98
C THR A 41 13.31 12.81 -17.40
N SER A 42 13.65 11.56 -17.61
CA SER A 42 13.95 11.03 -18.97
C SER A 42 12.83 10.21 -19.60
N GLY A 43 11.67 10.24 -19.01
CA GLY A 43 10.49 9.48 -19.41
C GLY A 43 10.08 8.50 -18.32
N ILE A 44 8.77 8.35 -18.18
CA ILE A 44 8.17 7.48 -17.18
C ILE A 44 8.29 6.03 -17.64
N ASN A 45 8.90 5.20 -16.80
CA ASN A 45 9.16 3.80 -17.09
C ASN A 45 8.78 2.93 -15.91
N ILE A 46 8.39 1.68 -16.19
CA ILE A 46 8.23 0.61 -15.22
C ILE A 46 9.13 -0.56 -15.61
N SER A 47 9.64 -1.30 -14.63
CA SER A 47 10.48 -2.48 -14.86
C SER A 47 9.92 -3.65 -14.06
N ASN A 48 9.27 -4.61 -14.72
CA ASN A 48 8.72 -5.79 -14.08
C ASN A 48 8.85 -7.00 -15.02
N PRO A 49 9.35 -8.16 -14.54
CA PRO A 49 9.52 -9.36 -15.35
C PRO A 49 8.25 -10.20 -15.51
N GLU A 50 7.21 -9.95 -14.72
CA GLU A 50 5.98 -10.75 -14.69
C GLU A 50 5.03 -10.24 -15.78
N LEU A 51 4.74 -11.07 -16.79
CA LEU A 51 3.92 -10.69 -17.94
C LEU A 51 2.48 -10.34 -17.56
N ASP A 52 1.87 -11.07 -16.64
CA ASP A 52 0.52 -10.80 -16.16
C ASP A 52 0.39 -9.43 -15.48
N VAL A 53 1.43 -9.00 -14.76
CA VAL A 53 1.51 -7.65 -14.17
C VAL A 53 1.57 -6.58 -15.27
N ILE A 54 2.42 -6.80 -16.28
CA ILE A 54 2.56 -5.88 -17.41
C ILE A 54 1.28 -5.82 -18.25
N GLU A 55 0.63 -6.94 -18.51
CA GLU A 55 -0.65 -7.00 -19.24
C GLU A 55 -1.74 -6.23 -18.48
N LYS A 56 -1.88 -6.44 -17.17
CA LYS A 56 -2.84 -5.73 -16.33
C LYS A 56 -2.55 -4.23 -16.30
N ALA A 57 -1.27 -3.85 -16.14
CA ALA A 57 -0.86 -2.44 -16.18
C ALA A 57 -1.10 -1.80 -17.55
N GLY A 58 -0.85 -2.54 -18.63
CA GLY A 58 -1.14 -2.13 -20.00
C GLY A 58 -2.63 -1.90 -20.25
N ALA A 59 -3.48 -2.84 -19.81
CA ALA A 59 -4.93 -2.70 -19.89
C ALA A 59 -5.46 -1.51 -19.07
N ALA A 60 -4.82 -1.19 -17.94
CA ALA A 60 -5.14 -0.01 -17.15
C ALA A 60 -4.70 1.28 -17.87
N ALA A 61 -3.50 1.31 -18.46
CA ALA A 61 -2.98 2.43 -19.24
C ALA A 61 -3.87 2.73 -20.46
N ASP A 62 -4.34 1.67 -21.12
CA ASP A 62 -5.20 1.76 -22.30
C ASP A 62 -6.49 2.57 -22.05
N LYS A 63 -7.10 2.42 -20.90
CA LYS A 63 -8.32 3.12 -20.49
C LYS A 63 -8.18 4.65 -20.45
N VAL A 64 -6.95 5.14 -20.38
CA VAL A 64 -6.66 6.59 -20.27
C VAL A 64 -5.79 7.12 -21.41
N GLY A 65 -5.75 6.39 -22.55
CA GLY A 65 -5.02 6.81 -23.75
C GLY A 65 -3.50 6.68 -23.62
N LEU A 66 -3.02 5.83 -22.70
CA LEU A 66 -1.61 5.49 -22.53
C LEU A 66 -1.34 4.06 -23.04
N ALA A 67 -0.08 3.76 -23.31
CA ALA A 67 0.38 2.43 -23.69
C ALA A 67 1.71 2.12 -23.01
N LEU A 68 1.96 0.83 -22.76
CA LEU A 68 3.26 0.33 -22.34
C LEU A 68 4.04 -0.11 -23.58
N ARG A 69 5.20 0.49 -23.81
CA ARG A 69 6.10 0.11 -24.91
C ARG A 69 7.39 -0.46 -24.36
N LEU A 70 7.69 -1.70 -24.72
CA LEU A 70 8.97 -2.34 -24.39
C LEU A 70 10.12 -1.47 -24.89
N ARG A 71 11.07 -1.16 -24.01
CA ARG A 71 12.33 -0.52 -24.37
C ARG A 71 13.38 -1.60 -24.46
N GLU A 72 14.04 -1.68 -25.59
CA GLU A 72 15.20 -2.56 -25.74
C GLU A 72 16.32 -2.07 -24.81
N SER A 73 16.53 -2.75 -23.72
CA SER A 73 17.69 -2.57 -22.84
C SER A 73 18.29 -3.93 -22.50
N ASN A 74 19.59 -3.99 -22.46
CA ASN A 74 20.36 -5.23 -22.48
C ASN A 74 20.19 -6.18 -21.26
N GLN A 75 19.38 -5.87 -20.25
CA GLN A 75 19.32 -6.70 -19.04
C GLN A 75 17.99 -6.72 -18.26
N MET A 76 17.04 -5.83 -18.50
CA MET A 76 15.76 -5.80 -17.77
C MET A 76 14.60 -5.47 -18.69
N MET A 77 13.46 -6.13 -18.51
CA MET A 77 12.22 -5.80 -19.21
C MET A 77 11.70 -4.46 -18.69
N THR A 78 12.06 -3.38 -19.36
CA THR A 78 11.65 -2.01 -19.04
C THR A 78 10.65 -1.54 -20.08
N TYR A 79 9.53 -0.99 -19.60
CA TYR A 79 8.45 -0.48 -20.44
C TYR A 79 8.30 1.02 -20.24
N GLY A 80 8.37 1.78 -21.34
CA GLY A 80 8.00 3.20 -21.32
C GLY A 80 6.49 3.36 -21.25
N VAL A 81 6.01 4.21 -20.36
CA VAL A 81 4.60 4.60 -20.31
C VAL A 81 4.43 5.83 -21.20
N VAL A 82 3.79 5.65 -22.35
CA VAL A 82 3.70 6.66 -23.39
C VAL A 82 2.24 6.93 -23.77
N GLN A 83 1.98 8.09 -24.34
CA GLN A 83 0.68 8.36 -24.95
C GLN A 83 0.52 7.50 -26.20
N LYS A 84 -0.69 7.01 -26.46
CA LYS A 84 -1.01 6.29 -27.70
C LYS A 84 -0.90 7.20 -28.91
N ASP A 85 -0.56 6.62 -30.07
CA ASP A 85 -0.35 7.37 -31.30
C ASP A 85 -1.65 7.99 -31.85
N ASP A 86 -2.79 7.40 -31.57
CA ASP A 86 -4.12 7.86 -31.96
C ASP A 86 -4.69 8.95 -31.03
N VAL A 87 -3.99 9.27 -29.92
CA VAL A 87 -4.38 10.35 -29.00
C VAL A 87 -3.61 11.61 -29.38
N PRO A 88 -4.27 12.66 -29.85
CA PRO A 88 -3.58 13.88 -30.32
C PRO A 88 -3.00 14.66 -29.13
N GLY A 89 -1.94 15.43 -29.42
CA GLY A 89 -1.33 16.36 -28.49
C GLY A 89 -0.15 15.78 -27.71
N ARG A 90 0.34 16.55 -26.73
CA ARG A 90 1.44 16.17 -25.87
C ARG A 90 0.92 15.30 -24.71
N SER A 91 1.72 14.32 -24.30
CA SER A 91 1.36 13.49 -23.15
C SER A 91 1.14 14.32 -21.86
N TRP A 92 -0.01 14.12 -21.26
CA TRP A 92 -0.41 14.74 -19.99
C TRP A 92 0.25 14.08 -18.77
N LEU A 93 0.76 12.87 -18.93
CA LEU A 93 1.25 12.05 -17.84
C LEU A 93 2.41 12.69 -17.05
N PRO A 94 3.46 13.26 -17.68
CA PRO A 94 4.57 13.87 -16.95
C PRO A 94 4.14 15.09 -16.11
N GLU A 95 3.17 15.84 -16.59
CA GLU A 95 2.63 16.97 -15.84
C GLU A 95 1.82 16.51 -14.63
N TYR A 96 0.97 15.51 -14.83
CA TYR A 96 0.18 14.94 -13.74
C TYR A 96 1.04 14.28 -12.66
N ILE A 97 2.14 13.60 -13.02
CA ILE A 97 3.10 13.06 -12.05
C ILE A 97 3.72 14.19 -11.21
N ARG A 98 4.02 15.35 -11.82
CA ARG A 98 4.52 16.55 -11.10
C ARG A 98 3.45 17.17 -10.20
N GLU A 99 2.21 17.29 -10.68
CA GLU A 99 1.08 17.76 -9.86
C GLU A 99 0.90 16.91 -8.58
N LEU A 100 1.18 15.61 -8.69
CA LEU A 100 1.13 14.67 -7.57
C LEU A 100 2.42 14.63 -6.73
N HIS A 101 3.44 15.42 -7.07
CA HIS A 101 4.77 15.42 -6.44
C HIS A 101 5.46 14.05 -6.43
N LEU A 102 5.23 13.25 -7.49
CA LEU A 102 5.82 11.92 -7.67
C LEU A 102 7.06 11.91 -8.58
N ASP A 103 7.46 13.04 -9.15
CA ASP A 103 8.71 13.22 -9.89
C ASP A 103 9.93 13.31 -8.95
N CYS A 104 9.99 12.42 -7.97
CA CYS A 104 10.91 12.39 -6.86
C CYS A 104 11.75 11.10 -6.86
N LYS A 105 12.74 11.02 -5.97
CA LYS A 105 13.55 9.82 -5.74
C LYS A 105 12.74 8.72 -5.04
N SER A 106 13.21 7.48 -5.11
CA SER A 106 12.58 6.35 -4.44
C SER A 106 12.35 6.55 -2.94
N THR A 107 13.26 7.26 -2.26
CA THR A 107 13.19 7.58 -0.82
C THR A 107 12.14 8.64 -0.46
N GLU A 108 11.59 9.32 -1.45
CA GLU A 108 10.61 10.42 -1.29
C GLU A 108 9.20 10.05 -1.78
N LYS A 109 9.06 8.89 -2.43
CA LYS A 109 7.77 8.40 -2.94
C LYS A 109 6.73 8.33 -1.83
N HIS A 110 5.47 8.53 -2.20
CA HIS A 110 4.31 8.52 -1.31
C HIS A 110 3.04 8.14 -2.08
N ILE A 111 1.95 7.89 -1.36
CA ILE A 111 0.64 7.73 -1.97
C ILE A 111 -0.07 9.10 -1.94
N PRO A 112 -0.47 9.69 -3.09
CA PRO A 112 -1.23 10.92 -3.10
C PRO A 112 -2.62 10.76 -2.45
N ASP A 113 -3.09 11.79 -1.75
CA ASP A 113 -4.35 11.77 -1.00
C ASP A 113 -5.56 11.35 -1.84
N ILE A 114 -5.59 11.78 -3.11
CA ILE A 114 -6.63 11.43 -4.07
C ILE A 114 -6.76 9.91 -4.30
N TYR A 115 -5.71 9.13 -4.05
CA TYR A 115 -5.72 7.67 -4.08
C TYR A 115 -5.85 7.06 -2.68
N MET A 116 -5.30 7.72 -1.66
CA MET A 116 -5.38 7.26 -0.27
C MET A 116 -6.82 7.24 0.23
N PHE A 117 -7.61 8.25 -0.12
CA PHE A 117 -9.01 8.43 0.31
C PHE A 117 -10.02 8.09 -0.79
N ALA A 118 -9.60 7.35 -1.81
CA ALA A 118 -10.47 6.87 -2.88
C ALA A 118 -11.47 5.80 -2.36
N PRO A 119 -12.52 5.47 -3.14
CA PRO A 119 -13.42 4.35 -2.83
C PRO A 119 -12.68 3.04 -2.55
N VAL A 120 -13.33 2.12 -1.84
CA VAL A 120 -12.73 0.84 -1.40
C VAL A 120 -12.11 0.07 -2.56
N GLU A 121 -12.81 -0.04 -3.67
CA GLU A 121 -12.38 -0.79 -4.86
C GLU A 121 -11.12 -0.17 -5.48
N ASP A 122 -11.06 1.16 -5.56
CA ASP A 122 -9.91 1.89 -6.10
C ASP A 122 -8.69 1.73 -5.18
N ARG A 123 -8.87 1.70 -3.86
CA ARG A 123 -7.80 1.44 -2.88
C ARG A 123 -7.30 -0.01 -2.93
N ILE A 124 -8.18 -0.97 -3.18
CA ILE A 124 -7.79 -2.38 -3.39
C ILE A 124 -6.92 -2.49 -4.66
N GLU A 125 -7.34 -1.90 -5.76
CA GLU A 125 -6.55 -1.91 -7.00
C GLU A 125 -5.21 -1.18 -6.86
N LEU A 126 -5.17 -0.08 -6.11
CA LEU A 126 -3.91 0.59 -5.78
C LEU A 126 -2.97 -0.33 -4.98
N LEU A 127 -3.51 -1.00 -3.95
CA LEU A 127 -2.76 -1.93 -3.12
C LEU A 127 -2.23 -3.12 -3.93
N HIS A 128 -3.04 -3.64 -4.87
CA HIS A 128 -2.62 -4.68 -5.81
C HIS A 128 -1.42 -4.23 -6.63
N GLY A 129 -1.48 -3.03 -7.24
CA GLY A 129 -0.38 -2.51 -8.04
C GLY A 129 0.90 -2.31 -7.22
N LEU A 130 0.80 -1.79 -6.00
CA LEU A 130 1.95 -1.66 -5.10
C LEU A 130 2.60 -3.02 -4.81
N PHE A 131 1.80 -4.00 -4.44
CA PHE A 131 2.31 -5.33 -4.06
C PHE A 131 2.78 -6.17 -5.23
N ASP A 132 2.12 -6.09 -6.38
CA ASP A 132 2.55 -6.79 -7.59
C ASP A 132 3.89 -6.25 -8.11
N GLY A 133 4.24 -4.99 -7.76
CA GLY A 133 5.58 -4.42 -7.95
C GLY A 133 6.58 -4.87 -6.88
N ASP A 134 6.52 -4.29 -5.70
CA ASP A 134 7.55 -4.41 -4.65
C ASP A 134 7.17 -5.35 -3.49
N GLY A 135 6.13 -6.18 -3.66
CA GLY A 135 5.68 -7.13 -2.66
C GLY A 135 6.23 -8.54 -2.84
N TRP A 136 6.16 -9.35 -1.78
CA TRP A 136 6.40 -10.79 -1.88
C TRP A 136 5.65 -11.56 -0.80
N ILE A 137 5.51 -12.87 -1.03
CA ILE A 137 4.93 -13.81 -0.08
C ILE A 137 6.05 -14.59 0.60
N THR A 138 6.05 -14.59 1.94
CA THR A 138 7.00 -15.36 2.75
C THR A 138 6.69 -16.85 2.69
N LYS A 139 7.64 -17.68 3.10
CA LYS A 139 7.43 -19.14 3.23
C LYS A 139 6.30 -19.49 4.21
N THR A 140 6.01 -18.61 5.14
CA THR A 140 4.93 -18.76 6.13
C THR A 140 3.59 -18.19 5.67
N GLY A 141 3.48 -17.71 4.43
CA GLY A 141 2.24 -17.21 3.85
C GLY A 141 1.84 -15.79 4.28
N ASN A 142 2.76 -15.03 4.86
CA ASN A 142 2.52 -13.61 5.12
C ASN A 142 2.90 -12.81 3.87
N ALA A 143 2.15 -11.74 3.60
CA ALA A 143 2.50 -10.78 2.57
C ALA A 143 3.41 -9.68 3.16
N VAL A 144 4.45 -9.30 2.42
CA VAL A 144 5.40 -8.26 2.84
C VAL A 144 5.62 -7.30 1.67
N TYR A 145 5.57 -6.01 1.96
CA TYR A 145 5.94 -4.94 1.04
C TYR A 145 7.22 -4.25 1.54
N SER A 146 8.10 -3.81 0.67
CA SER A 146 9.34 -3.12 1.05
C SER A 146 9.52 -1.82 0.27
N THR A 147 9.99 -0.78 0.95
CA THR A 147 10.30 0.50 0.32
C THR A 147 11.45 1.19 1.05
N SER A 148 12.21 2.02 0.33
CA SER A 148 13.19 2.94 0.91
C SER A 148 12.56 4.26 1.39
N SER A 149 11.31 4.56 1.01
CA SER A 149 10.60 5.73 1.51
C SER A 149 9.92 5.44 2.84
N LYS A 150 10.31 6.17 3.87
CA LYS A 150 9.64 6.13 5.18
C LYS A 150 8.17 6.56 5.06
N ARG A 151 7.90 7.61 4.27
CA ARG A 151 6.53 8.10 4.05
C ARG A 151 5.70 7.04 3.37
N LEU A 152 6.17 6.47 2.25
CA LEU A 152 5.45 5.41 1.53
C LEU A 152 5.20 4.18 2.42
N ALA A 153 6.13 3.83 3.31
CA ALA A 153 5.92 2.73 4.24
C ALA A 153 4.72 2.97 5.17
N HIS A 154 4.57 4.19 5.69
CA HIS A 154 3.41 4.57 6.50
C HIS A 154 2.13 4.64 5.65
N ASP A 155 2.21 5.23 4.46
CA ASP A 155 1.07 5.34 3.55
C ASP A 155 0.52 3.95 3.15
N VAL A 156 1.40 2.99 2.80
CA VAL A 156 1.00 1.61 2.48
C VAL A 156 0.40 0.91 3.70
N ALA A 157 0.96 1.16 4.89
CA ALA A 157 0.40 0.61 6.13
C ALA A 157 -1.00 1.15 6.41
N ASP A 158 -1.22 2.45 6.20
CA ASP A 158 -2.51 3.09 6.45
C ASP A 158 -3.53 2.75 5.36
N LEU A 159 -3.11 2.65 4.09
CA LEU A 159 -3.94 2.11 3.01
C LEU A 159 -4.45 0.72 3.35
N ALA A 160 -3.57 -0.19 3.76
CA ALA A 160 -3.95 -1.55 4.11
C ALA A 160 -4.84 -1.61 5.37
N ARG A 161 -4.55 -0.79 6.39
CA ARG A 161 -5.39 -0.68 7.60
C ARG A 161 -6.78 -0.16 7.29
N SER A 162 -6.89 0.81 6.38
CA SER A 162 -8.17 1.36 5.93
C SER A 162 -9.05 0.32 5.21
N LEU A 163 -8.44 -0.75 4.72
CA LEU A 163 -9.09 -1.92 4.12
C LEU A 163 -9.30 -3.07 5.12
N GLY A 164 -9.09 -2.82 6.42
CA GLY A 164 -9.28 -3.82 7.48
C GLY A 164 -8.14 -4.84 7.60
N ILE A 165 -7.01 -4.64 6.94
CA ILE A 165 -5.86 -5.53 7.01
C ILE A 165 -5.01 -5.18 8.25
N LYS A 166 -4.67 -6.17 9.06
CA LYS A 166 -3.74 -5.99 10.18
C LYS A 166 -2.32 -5.87 9.66
N VAL A 167 -1.67 -4.77 9.99
CA VAL A 167 -0.34 -4.43 9.49
C VAL A 167 0.61 -4.12 10.64
N SER A 168 1.85 -4.55 10.51
CA SER A 168 2.99 -4.08 11.30
C SER A 168 4.08 -3.53 10.40
N VAL A 169 4.69 -2.43 10.81
CA VAL A 169 5.85 -1.82 10.12
C VAL A 169 7.09 -2.15 10.93
N SER A 170 8.12 -2.70 10.28
CA SER A 170 9.38 -3.00 10.95
C SER A 170 10.20 -1.71 11.19
N LEU A 171 11.13 -1.79 12.13
CA LEU A 171 12.20 -0.79 12.21
C LEU A 171 12.98 -0.78 10.88
N PRO A 172 13.57 0.36 10.50
CA PRO A 172 14.36 0.44 9.29
C PRO A 172 15.55 -0.54 9.36
N HIS A 173 15.85 -1.14 8.22
CA HIS A 173 17.00 -2.02 8.03
C HIS A 173 17.88 -1.42 6.94
N THR A 174 19.14 -1.14 7.29
CA THR A 174 20.13 -0.65 6.33
C THR A 174 20.89 -1.84 5.75
N PRO A 175 20.65 -2.23 4.48
CA PRO A 175 21.40 -3.29 3.84
C PRO A 175 22.85 -2.85 3.61
N PHE A 176 23.77 -3.80 3.56
CA PHE A 176 25.15 -3.53 3.17
C PHE A 176 25.67 -4.62 2.25
N TYR A 177 26.64 -4.28 1.42
CA TYR A 177 27.46 -5.23 0.67
C TYR A 177 28.94 -4.98 0.97
N VAL A 178 29.76 -6.01 0.73
CA VAL A 178 31.20 -5.89 0.95
C VAL A 178 31.89 -5.67 -0.39
N LYS A 179 32.65 -4.57 -0.51
CA LYS A 179 33.53 -4.28 -1.63
C LYS A 179 34.91 -3.94 -1.11
N ASP A 180 35.93 -4.63 -1.62
CA ASP A 180 37.34 -4.46 -1.23
C ASP A 180 37.55 -4.56 0.31
N GLY A 181 36.86 -5.52 0.96
CA GLY A 181 36.92 -5.74 2.41
C GLY A 181 36.18 -4.70 3.26
N LYS A 182 35.57 -3.68 2.66
CA LYS A 182 34.82 -2.62 3.36
C LYS A 182 33.31 -2.83 3.19
N ARG A 183 32.54 -2.58 4.27
CA ARG A 183 31.07 -2.54 4.20
C ARG A 183 30.64 -1.23 3.59
N ILE A 184 29.83 -1.32 2.53
CA ILE A 184 29.16 -0.19 1.90
C ILE A 184 27.68 -0.33 2.21
N TYR A 185 27.14 0.64 2.92
CA TYR A 185 25.73 0.66 3.34
C TYR A 185 24.87 1.29 2.24
N GLY A 186 23.72 0.69 2.00
CA GLY A 186 22.68 1.26 1.15
C GLY A 186 21.70 2.15 1.91
N GLU A 187 20.61 2.50 1.27
CA GLU A 187 19.51 3.25 1.89
C GLU A 187 18.74 2.38 2.88
N ASP A 188 18.15 3.01 3.89
CA ASP A 188 17.27 2.32 4.82
C ASP A 188 16.04 1.75 4.10
N HIS A 189 15.67 0.53 4.45
CA HIS A 189 14.47 -0.13 3.95
C HIS A 189 13.47 -0.39 5.07
N TYR A 190 12.22 -0.07 4.81
CA TYR A 190 11.07 -0.30 5.68
C TYR A 190 10.27 -1.49 5.14
N ARG A 191 9.87 -2.42 6.01
CA ARG A 191 9.05 -3.57 5.64
C ARG A 191 7.70 -3.49 6.31
N ILE A 192 6.67 -3.65 5.50
CA ILE A 192 5.27 -3.66 5.92
C ILE A 192 4.79 -5.11 5.86
N HIS A 193 4.49 -5.68 7.01
CA HIS A 193 4.08 -7.06 7.17
C HIS A 193 2.57 -7.16 7.33
N MET A 194 1.93 -7.95 6.48
CA MET A 194 0.50 -8.28 6.53
C MET A 194 0.37 -9.76 6.83
N GLY A 195 -0.34 -10.09 7.91
CA GLY A 195 -0.47 -11.47 8.36
C GLY A 195 -1.43 -12.27 7.50
N ARG A 196 -1.34 -13.60 7.61
CA ARG A 196 -2.33 -14.53 7.04
C ARG A 196 -3.73 -14.22 7.58
N GLY A 197 -4.79 -14.65 6.91
CA GLY A 197 -6.17 -14.48 7.40
C GLY A 197 -6.75 -13.08 7.13
N MET A 198 -6.15 -12.31 6.24
CA MET A 198 -6.74 -11.09 5.69
C MET A 198 -7.92 -11.42 4.78
N ALA A 199 -9.00 -10.63 4.88
CA ALA A 199 -10.16 -10.80 4.01
C ALA A 199 -9.88 -10.32 2.58
N ILE A 200 -9.04 -9.29 2.46
CA ILE A 200 -8.63 -8.70 1.18
C ILE A 200 -7.17 -9.06 0.95
N ARG A 201 -6.86 -9.73 -0.16
CA ARG A 201 -5.48 -10.00 -0.58
C ARG A 201 -4.86 -8.70 -1.11
N PRO A 202 -3.60 -8.36 -0.76
CA PRO A 202 -2.97 -7.12 -1.22
C PRO A 202 -2.32 -7.24 -2.61
N PHE A 203 -2.49 -8.33 -3.32
CA PHE A 203 -1.87 -8.66 -4.60
C PHE A 203 -2.86 -9.30 -5.54
N SER A 204 -2.59 -9.23 -6.85
CA SER A 204 -3.41 -9.84 -7.90
C SER A 204 -2.61 -10.67 -8.90
N SER A 205 -1.26 -10.58 -8.92
CA SER A 205 -0.44 -11.34 -9.85
C SER A 205 -0.52 -12.84 -9.60
N VAL A 206 -0.46 -13.62 -10.66
CA VAL A 206 -0.54 -15.09 -10.64
C VAL A 206 0.51 -15.67 -9.70
N LYS A 207 1.74 -15.22 -9.82
CA LYS A 207 2.88 -15.65 -8.99
C LYS A 207 2.63 -15.47 -7.48
N HIS A 208 2.08 -14.31 -7.08
CA HIS A 208 1.79 -14.05 -5.67
C HIS A 208 0.60 -14.86 -5.18
N CYS A 209 -0.45 -15.00 -6.00
CA CYS A 209 -1.61 -15.83 -5.69
C CYS A 209 -1.21 -17.28 -5.45
N GLU A 210 -0.49 -17.90 -6.37
CA GLU A 210 -0.03 -19.30 -6.26
C GLU A 210 0.87 -19.53 -5.02
N LYS A 211 1.83 -18.63 -4.78
CA LYS A 211 2.69 -18.70 -3.59
C LYS A 211 1.90 -18.59 -2.31
N TRP A 212 0.93 -17.67 -2.27
CA TRP A 212 0.11 -17.47 -1.09
C TRP A 212 -0.79 -18.66 -0.82
N GLU A 213 -1.45 -19.20 -1.84
CA GLU A 213 -2.32 -20.38 -1.74
C GLU A 213 -1.53 -21.59 -1.24
N LYS A 214 -0.38 -21.88 -1.87
CA LYS A 214 0.51 -22.96 -1.45
C LYS A 214 0.97 -22.81 0.00
N ALA A 215 1.35 -21.60 0.43
CA ALA A 215 1.85 -21.36 1.78
C ALA A 215 0.75 -21.38 2.85
N ASN A 216 -0.52 -21.23 2.43
CA ASN A 216 -1.68 -21.20 3.33
C ASN A 216 -2.59 -22.43 3.17
N GLU A 217 -2.18 -23.43 2.40
CA GLU A 217 -2.89 -24.69 2.24
C GLU A 217 -3.13 -25.37 3.61
N GLY A 218 -4.39 -25.70 3.92
CA GLY A 218 -4.77 -26.26 5.20
C GLY A 218 -4.72 -25.33 6.40
N ALA A 219 -4.35 -24.07 6.22
CA ALA A 219 -4.31 -23.09 7.32
C ALA A 219 -5.74 -22.72 7.76
N LYS A 220 -6.02 -22.87 9.05
CA LYS A 220 -7.25 -22.34 9.64
C LYS A 220 -7.09 -20.82 9.81
N TYR A 221 -7.90 -20.04 9.09
CA TYR A 221 -7.90 -18.59 9.26
C TYR A 221 -8.57 -18.23 10.59
N THR A 222 -7.80 -17.64 11.48
CA THR A 222 -8.36 -16.92 12.61
C THR A 222 -8.50 -15.46 12.23
N LYS A 223 -9.66 -14.84 12.49
CA LYS A 223 -9.85 -13.40 12.30
C LYS A 223 -8.68 -12.67 12.96
N GLN A 224 -8.01 -11.81 12.21
CA GLN A 224 -6.91 -11.00 12.73
C GLN A 224 -7.46 -10.07 13.82
N ARG A 225 -7.01 -10.28 15.07
CA ARG A 225 -7.39 -9.42 16.19
C ARG A 225 -6.17 -8.69 16.71
N ARG A 226 -6.35 -7.45 17.16
CA ARG A 226 -5.34 -6.74 17.93
C ARG A 226 -5.54 -7.08 19.40
N VAL A 227 -4.46 -7.43 20.08
CA VAL A 227 -4.47 -7.78 21.49
C VAL A 227 -3.95 -6.61 22.29
N LEU A 228 -4.67 -6.22 23.34
CA LEU A 228 -4.19 -5.25 24.31
C LEU A 228 -3.11 -5.94 25.16
N GLN A 229 -1.89 -5.41 25.15
CA GLN A 229 -0.76 -5.99 25.88
C GLN A 229 -0.69 -5.51 27.33
N SER A 230 -0.90 -4.21 27.56
CA SER A 230 -0.88 -3.59 28.89
C SER A 230 -1.81 -2.39 28.94
N VAL A 231 -2.24 -2.07 30.15
CA VAL A 231 -2.91 -0.82 30.48
C VAL A 231 -2.16 -0.22 31.64
N GLU A 232 -1.61 0.97 31.46
CA GLU A 232 -0.83 1.66 32.48
C GLU A 232 -1.51 2.97 32.86
N TYR A 233 -1.52 3.25 34.17
CA TYR A 233 -2.04 4.53 34.64
C TYR A 233 -1.03 5.64 34.38
N ILE A 234 -1.42 6.63 33.57
CA ILE A 234 -0.56 7.76 33.18
C ILE A 234 -0.93 9.07 33.91
N GLY A 235 -1.90 9.05 34.82
CA GLY A 235 -2.38 10.24 35.53
C GLY A 235 -3.74 10.71 35.03
N GLN A 236 -4.14 11.89 35.52
CA GLN A 236 -5.33 12.62 35.06
C GLN A 236 -4.91 13.64 34.02
N VAL A 237 -5.50 13.57 32.85
CA VAL A 237 -5.26 14.52 31.76
C VAL A 237 -6.59 15.11 31.29
N GLU A 238 -6.57 16.38 30.93
CA GLU A 238 -7.73 17.01 30.32
C GLU A 238 -7.99 16.40 28.95
N CYS A 239 -9.21 15.94 28.70
CA CYS A 239 -9.60 15.34 27.42
C CYS A 239 -10.94 15.90 26.95
N LYS A 240 -11.15 15.84 25.61
CA LYS A 240 -12.41 16.23 24.98
C LYS A 240 -13.18 14.98 24.61
N CYS A 241 -14.46 14.95 24.98
CA CYS A 241 -15.39 13.93 24.52
C CYS A 241 -16.05 14.45 23.23
N ILE A 242 -15.95 13.69 22.13
CA ILE A 242 -16.60 14.01 20.87
C ILE A 242 -17.97 13.35 20.80
N TYR A 243 -18.98 14.08 20.36
CA TYR A 243 -20.28 13.50 20.04
C TYR A 243 -20.29 13.05 18.59
N LEU A 244 -20.82 11.85 18.34
CA LEU A 244 -20.92 11.26 17.02
C LEU A 244 -22.36 10.90 16.74
N ASP A 245 -22.84 11.36 15.61
CA ASP A 245 -24.14 10.98 15.05
C ASP A 245 -24.06 9.63 14.30
N HIS A 246 -23.60 8.60 15.01
CA HIS A 246 -23.52 7.25 14.49
C HIS A 246 -24.20 6.29 15.49
N PRO A 247 -25.02 5.33 15.04
CA PRO A 247 -25.82 4.46 15.95
C PRO A 247 -25.01 3.73 17.02
N ARG A 248 -23.76 3.40 16.73
CA ARG A 248 -22.85 2.70 17.66
C ARG A 248 -21.86 3.64 18.35
N HIS A 249 -21.91 4.95 18.08
CA HIS A 249 -20.99 5.96 18.63
C HIS A 249 -19.49 5.56 18.50
N LEU A 250 -19.15 4.86 17.43
CA LEU A 250 -17.79 4.42 17.15
C LEU A 250 -17.09 5.41 16.23
N TYR A 251 -15.83 5.67 16.50
CA TYR A 251 -14.91 6.40 15.64
C TYR A 251 -13.57 5.67 15.57
N ILE A 252 -12.73 6.08 14.66
CA ILE A 252 -11.43 5.47 14.41
C ILE A 252 -10.35 6.46 14.82
N THR A 253 -9.45 6.00 15.69
CA THR A 253 -8.25 6.74 16.10
C THR A 253 -7.04 6.32 15.27
N ASP A 254 -5.87 6.87 15.62
CA ASP A 254 -4.60 6.52 15.00
C ASP A 254 -4.39 5.01 14.89
N ASN A 255 -3.72 4.59 13.83
CA ASN A 255 -3.52 3.19 13.48
C ASN A 255 -4.81 2.40 13.26
N PHE A 256 -5.91 3.06 12.94
CA PHE A 256 -7.22 2.45 12.64
C PHE A 256 -7.75 1.59 13.81
N ILE A 257 -7.74 2.16 15.02
CA ILE A 257 -8.30 1.53 16.21
C ILE A 257 -9.73 2.03 16.39
N PRO A 258 -10.74 1.12 16.35
CA PRO A 258 -12.11 1.51 16.65
C PRO A 258 -12.25 1.87 18.13
N THR A 259 -12.74 3.06 18.40
CA THR A 259 -12.90 3.61 19.74
C THR A 259 -14.35 4.04 19.94
N HIS A 260 -14.88 3.80 21.10
CA HIS A 260 -16.26 4.18 21.47
C HIS A 260 -16.24 5.49 22.24
N ASN A 261 -17.14 6.38 21.88
CA ASN A 261 -17.42 7.58 22.67
C ASN A 261 -18.15 7.17 23.97
N THR A 262 -17.57 7.48 25.11
CA THR A 262 -18.17 7.15 26.41
C THR A 262 -19.20 8.21 26.76
N PHE A 263 -20.49 7.87 26.79
CA PHE A 263 -21.53 8.68 27.41
C PHE A 263 -21.44 8.52 28.92
N ILE A 264 -20.96 9.53 29.62
CA ILE A 264 -21.20 9.63 31.07
C ILE A 264 -22.65 10.13 31.20
N LYS A 265 -23.58 9.21 31.55
CA LYS A 265 -24.88 9.63 32.07
C LYS A 265 -24.64 10.21 33.46
N ASN A 266 -24.83 11.51 33.61
CA ASN A 266 -25.00 12.16 34.91
C ASN A 266 -26.31 11.69 35.54
#